data_208cd573970b0696880ff8080959702d
#
_entry.id   208cd573970b0696880ff8080959702d
#
_cell.length_a   1.000
_cell.length_b   1.000
_cell.length_c   1.000
_cell.angle_alpha   90.00
_cell.angle_beta   90.00
_cell.angle_gamma   90.00
#
_symmetry.space_group_name_H-M   'P 1'
#
loop_
_entity.id
_entity.type
_entity.pdbx_description
1 polymer ?
#
loop_
_entity_poly.entity_id
_entity_poly.type
_entity_poly.pdbx_seq_one_letter_code
_entity_poly.pdbx_strand_id
1 'polypeptide(L)'
;MRNTVLTLVLLFVTLASKGQELTLPQLSQYLADNPFVISPTYSGIGDHIKIRINGLTQWVGIKDAPDTQSLAADARVGEKSGIGMLLYNDSNGETKQRGARLSFAHHLTLDRYDDEFMSFGISYNFNQFRIDIENFRDNNDASVTDDRATTNHNFDVGILYRKDKFYLSANASNLLDKDLTKFNPVFEPNRLRNYYIYTGYRYKKSKNSDMEIEPSVFFQYFESDGRSVTDLNVKFRWYDFEDYYYAGINYRFLNDQIGNPLYIAPIFGLKKNNFYFGYSYQVILNEIMGFSTGTHVVTLGVDLFQGLSNCRCMY
;
A
#
# COMPACT_ATOMS: atom_id res chain seq x y z
N MET A 1 4.55 -13.09 45.79
CA MET A 1 4.44 -13.81 44.52
C MET A 1 3.55 -13.10 43.49
N ARG A 2 2.31 -12.67 43.82
CA ARG A 2 1.41 -12.00 42.85
C ARG A 2 1.97 -10.67 42.30
N ASN A 3 2.64 -9.87 43.16
CA ASN A 3 3.23 -8.58 42.73
C ASN A 3 4.52 -8.75 41.91
N THR A 4 5.31 -9.82 42.18
CA THR A 4 6.53 -10.14 41.40
C THR A 4 6.21 -10.62 39.98
N VAL A 5 5.14 -11.37 39.82
CA VAL A 5 4.65 -11.80 38.50
C VAL A 5 4.14 -10.61 37.69
N LEU A 6 3.40 -9.69 38.32
CA LEU A 6 2.91 -8.47 37.69
C LEU A 6 4.05 -7.55 37.23
N THR A 7 5.11 -7.42 38.05
CA THR A 7 6.30 -6.62 37.70
C THR A 7 7.08 -7.26 36.57
N LEU A 8 7.19 -8.60 36.53
CA LEU A 8 7.83 -9.34 35.43
C LEU A 8 7.03 -9.20 34.11
N VAL A 9 5.71 -9.28 34.17
CA VAL A 9 4.84 -9.06 32.98
C VAL A 9 4.94 -7.64 32.49
N LEU A 10 4.95 -6.63 33.36
CA LEU A 10 5.17 -5.23 33.00
C LEU A 10 6.57 -5.00 32.39
N LEU A 11 7.61 -5.65 32.92
CA LEU A 11 8.96 -5.55 32.37
C LEU A 11 9.08 -6.20 30.98
N PHE A 12 8.34 -7.28 30.72
CA PHE A 12 8.30 -7.92 29.39
C PHE A 12 7.55 -7.08 28.35
N VAL A 13 6.52 -6.35 28.76
CA VAL A 13 5.75 -5.47 27.87
C VAL A 13 6.58 -4.25 27.43
N THR A 14 7.48 -3.74 28.28
CA THR A 14 8.33 -2.58 27.95
C THR A 14 9.50 -2.93 27.02
N LEU A 15 9.86 -4.20 26.86
CA LEU A 15 10.93 -4.62 25.94
C LEU A 15 10.48 -4.81 24.49
N ALA A 16 9.20 -4.66 24.21
CA ALA A 16 8.61 -4.86 22.87
C ALA A 16 8.31 -3.55 22.10
N SER A 17 8.70 -2.38 22.64
CA SER A 17 8.56 -1.12 21.88
C SER A 17 9.67 -1.03 20.83
N LYS A 18 9.42 -1.59 19.66
CA LYS A 18 10.25 -1.36 18.49
C LYS A 18 9.92 0.02 17.92
N GLY A 19 10.97 0.81 17.62
CA GLY A 19 10.80 2.17 17.08
C GLY A 19 10.05 2.20 15.75
N GLN A 20 9.54 3.37 15.40
CA GLN A 20 8.82 3.60 14.14
C GLN A 20 9.71 3.25 12.95
N GLU A 21 9.16 2.47 12.04
CA GLU A 21 9.81 2.13 10.79
C GLU A 21 9.75 3.32 9.83
N LEU A 22 10.89 3.71 9.25
CA LEU A 22 11.01 4.73 8.20
C LEU A 22 10.53 4.19 6.83
N THR A 23 9.45 3.45 6.81
CA THR A 23 8.91 2.86 5.59
C THR A 23 7.84 3.72 4.97
N LEU A 24 7.57 3.44 3.69
CA LEU A 24 6.49 4.03 2.93
C LEU A 24 5.16 3.98 3.69
N PRO A 25 4.30 4.98 3.50
CA PRO A 25 2.98 5.02 4.11
C PRO A 25 2.19 3.74 3.87
N GLN A 26 1.26 3.46 4.75
CA GLN A 26 0.41 2.28 4.70
C GLN A 26 -0.32 2.16 3.35
N LEU A 27 -0.02 1.09 2.61
CA LEU A 27 -0.56 0.89 1.26
C LEU A 27 -1.91 0.17 1.33
N SER A 28 -2.96 0.86 1.73
CA SER A 28 -4.33 0.32 1.69
C SER A 28 -5.09 0.68 0.39
N GLN A 29 -4.56 1.59 -0.40
CA GLN A 29 -5.18 2.11 -1.63
C GLN A 29 -5.28 1.07 -2.75
N TYR A 30 -4.55 -0.05 -2.67
CA TYR A 30 -4.65 -1.13 -3.66
C TYR A 30 -6.05 -1.73 -3.72
N LEU A 31 -6.82 -1.66 -2.63
CA LEU A 31 -8.21 -2.13 -2.56
C LEU A 31 -9.17 -1.27 -3.38
N ALA A 32 -8.81 -0.04 -3.67
CA ALA A 32 -9.57 0.88 -4.49
C ALA A 32 -9.24 0.73 -6.00
N ASP A 33 -9.09 -0.50 -6.48
CA ASP A 33 -8.72 -0.84 -7.87
C ASP A 33 -7.46 -0.12 -8.37
N ASN A 34 -6.50 0.06 -7.44
CA ASN A 34 -5.21 0.69 -7.71
C ASN A 34 -4.03 -0.19 -7.25
N PRO A 35 -3.89 -1.44 -7.74
CA PRO A 35 -2.80 -2.32 -7.33
C PRO A 35 -1.41 -1.82 -7.78
N PHE A 36 -1.34 -0.83 -8.65
CA PHE A 36 -0.10 -0.16 -9.03
C PHE A 36 0.65 0.42 -7.82
N VAL A 37 -0.05 0.81 -6.74
CA VAL A 37 0.62 1.34 -5.53
C VAL A 37 1.48 0.31 -4.82
N ILE A 38 1.18 -0.98 -4.94
CA ILE A 38 1.92 -2.06 -4.27
C ILE A 38 3.00 -2.70 -5.14
N SER A 39 2.91 -2.60 -6.47
CA SER A 39 3.90 -3.21 -7.36
C SER A 39 4.00 -2.49 -8.70
N PRO A 40 5.22 -2.27 -9.21
CA PRO A 40 5.44 -1.69 -10.53
C PRO A 40 4.88 -2.56 -11.67
N THR A 41 4.67 -3.85 -11.44
CA THR A 41 4.16 -4.80 -12.45
C THR A 41 2.78 -4.47 -12.96
N TYR A 42 2.01 -3.67 -12.23
CA TYR A 42 0.67 -3.23 -12.63
C TYR A 42 0.67 -1.99 -13.52
N SER A 43 1.84 -1.36 -13.77
CA SER A 43 1.93 -0.19 -14.63
C SER A 43 1.45 -0.50 -16.04
N GLY A 44 0.49 0.26 -16.53
CA GLY A 44 -0.04 0.12 -17.88
C GLY A 44 -0.89 -1.12 -18.13
N ILE A 45 -1.39 -1.79 -17.09
CA ILE A 45 -2.44 -2.80 -17.21
C ILE A 45 -3.77 -2.08 -17.43
N GLY A 46 -4.39 -2.27 -18.58
CA GLY A 46 -5.56 -1.57 -19.07
C GLY A 46 -5.24 -0.87 -20.39
N ASP A 47 -6.23 -0.37 -21.08
CA ASP A 47 -6.12 0.29 -22.39
C ASP A 47 -6.22 1.82 -22.30
N HIS A 48 -6.11 2.37 -21.10
CA HIS A 48 -6.31 3.79 -20.79
C HIS A 48 -5.23 4.30 -19.84
N ILE A 49 -5.12 5.62 -19.74
CA ILE A 49 -4.31 6.28 -18.71
C ILE A 49 -5.15 6.33 -17.44
N LYS A 50 -4.66 5.70 -16.38
CA LYS A 50 -5.29 5.74 -15.06
C LYS A 50 -4.65 6.82 -14.21
N ILE A 51 -5.45 7.68 -13.61
CA ILE A 51 -5.01 8.66 -12.62
C ILE A 51 -5.82 8.44 -11.35
N ARG A 52 -5.14 8.31 -10.20
CA ARG A 52 -5.77 8.11 -8.89
C ARG A 52 -5.16 9.05 -7.87
N ILE A 53 -6.02 9.80 -7.20
CA ILE A 53 -5.66 10.66 -6.05
C ILE A 53 -6.19 9.96 -4.81
N ASN A 54 -5.36 9.77 -3.81
CA ASN A 54 -5.72 9.11 -2.57
C ASN A 54 -5.44 10.03 -1.40
N GLY A 55 -6.36 10.04 -0.45
CA GLY A 55 -6.21 10.62 0.88
C GLY A 55 -6.45 9.55 1.95
N LEU A 56 -5.53 9.44 2.89
CA LEU A 56 -5.61 8.56 4.04
C LEU A 56 -5.41 9.40 5.29
N THR A 57 -6.47 9.59 6.08
CA THR A 57 -6.40 10.29 7.38
C THR A 57 -6.61 9.27 8.48
N GLN A 58 -5.56 9.01 9.26
CA GLN A 58 -5.58 8.02 10.33
C GLN A 58 -6.01 8.66 11.65
N TRP A 59 -6.61 7.84 12.52
CA TRP A 59 -6.92 8.17 13.92
C TRP A 59 -7.61 9.53 14.08
N VAL A 60 -8.67 9.76 13.32
CA VAL A 60 -9.41 11.01 13.35
C VAL A 60 -9.85 11.34 14.76
N GLY A 61 -9.55 12.54 15.23
CA GLY A 61 -9.77 13.01 16.61
C GLY A 61 -8.47 13.14 17.43
N ILE A 62 -7.37 12.51 16.99
CA ILE A 62 -6.05 12.66 17.60
C ILE A 62 -5.31 13.80 16.89
N LYS A 63 -4.75 14.73 17.67
CA LYS A 63 -3.97 15.84 17.12
C LYS A 63 -2.69 15.32 16.49
N ASP A 64 -2.31 15.88 15.34
CA ASP A 64 -1.10 15.54 14.60
C ASP A 64 -0.99 14.03 14.21
N ALA A 65 -2.15 13.36 14.09
CA ALA A 65 -2.25 11.99 13.64
C ALA A 65 -1.80 11.83 12.18
N PRO A 66 -1.40 10.62 11.74
CA PRO A 66 -0.88 10.40 10.40
C PRO A 66 -1.89 10.78 9.30
N ASP A 67 -1.42 11.55 8.33
CA ASP A 67 -2.16 11.92 7.12
C ASP A 67 -1.28 11.69 5.89
N THR A 68 -1.79 10.93 4.94
CA THR A 68 -1.08 10.56 3.73
C THR A 68 -1.87 10.96 2.50
N GLN A 69 -1.25 11.71 1.61
CA GLN A 69 -1.80 12.02 0.29
C GLN A 69 -0.94 11.38 -0.79
N SER A 70 -1.55 10.84 -1.83
CA SER A 70 -0.81 10.32 -2.98
C SER A 70 -1.53 10.56 -4.30
N LEU A 71 -0.71 10.73 -5.34
CA LEU A 71 -1.14 10.79 -6.74
C LEU A 71 -0.44 9.66 -7.49
N ALA A 72 -1.23 8.72 -8.00
CA ALA A 72 -0.76 7.64 -8.85
C ALA A 72 -1.25 7.86 -10.28
N ALA A 73 -0.36 7.70 -11.25
CA ALA A 73 -0.71 7.71 -12.66
C ALA A 73 0.04 6.59 -13.36
N ASP A 74 -0.65 5.79 -14.15
CA ASP A 74 -0.03 4.78 -14.99
C ASP A 74 -0.67 4.74 -16.37
N ALA A 75 0.14 4.40 -17.34
CA ALA A 75 -0.26 4.34 -18.73
C ALA A 75 0.51 3.27 -19.48
N ARG A 76 -0.12 2.78 -20.53
CA ARG A 76 0.51 1.90 -21.48
C ARG A 76 1.39 2.66 -22.46
N VAL A 77 2.56 2.10 -22.76
CA VAL A 77 3.48 2.59 -23.80
C VAL A 77 3.78 1.44 -24.77
N GLY A 78 3.20 1.52 -25.96
CA GLY A 78 3.26 0.44 -26.94
C GLY A 78 2.40 -0.77 -26.56
N GLU A 79 2.65 -1.93 -27.18
CA GLU A 79 1.77 -3.10 -27.06
C GLU A 79 1.97 -3.90 -25.76
N LYS A 80 3.16 -3.90 -25.20
CA LYS A 80 3.55 -4.81 -24.10
C LYS A 80 4.19 -4.12 -22.92
N SER A 81 4.29 -2.81 -22.92
CA SER A 81 4.98 -2.10 -21.85
C SER A 81 4.09 -1.03 -21.23
N GLY A 82 4.31 -0.76 -19.98
CA GLY A 82 3.66 0.29 -19.22
C GLY A 82 4.63 1.13 -18.42
N ILE A 83 4.28 2.36 -18.18
CA ILE A 83 4.99 3.28 -17.30
C ILE A 83 4.03 3.76 -16.23
N GLY A 84 4.58 4.15 -15.08
CA GLY A 84 3.79 4.71 -14.01
C GLY A 84 4.58 5.65 -13.14
N MET A 85 3.86 6.53 -12.47
CA MET A 85 4.39 7.48 -11.51
C MET A 85 3.50 7.48 -10.27
N LEU A 86 4.13 7.46 -9.09
CA LEU A 86 3.47 7.67 -7.81
C LEU A 86 4.18 8.81 -7.10
N LEU A 87 3.43 9.82 -6.70
CA LEU A 87 3.87 10.88 -5.79
C LEU A 87 3.14 10.71 -4.47
N TYR A 88 3.83 10.92 -3.36
CA TYR A 88 3.20 10.87 -2.05
C TYR A 88 3.77 11.90 -1.09
N ASN A 89 2.93 12.31 -0.16
CA ASN A 89 3.28 13.16 0.98
C ASN A 89 2.60 12.56 2.21
N ASP A 90 3.40 12.23 3.19
CA ASP A 90 2.98 11.66 4.46
C ASP A 90 3.46 12.54 5.61
N SER A 91 2.60 12.77 6.58
CA SER A 91 2.92 13.48 7.80
C SER A 91 2.44 12.69 9.00
N ASN A 92 3.28 12.55 10.01
CA ASN A 92 2.97 11.87 11.27
C ASN A 92 3.63 12.65 12.41
N GLY A 93 2.86 13.48 13.09
CA GLY A 93 3.41 14.47 14.02
C GLY A 93 4.37 15.41 13.29
N GLU A 94 5.54 15.58 13.87
CA GLU A 94 6.62 16.41 13.31
C GLU A 94 7.47 15.67 12.23
N THR A 95 7.12 14.41 11.94
CA THR A 95 7.78 13.63 10.90
C THR A 95 7.06 13.85 9.57
N LYS A 96 7.80 14.22 8.54
CA LYS A 96 7.31 14.41 7.17
C LYS A 96 8.09 13.54 6.20
N GLN A 97 7.37 12.83 5.37
CA GLN A 97 7.95 11.99 4.34
C GLN A 97 7.32 12.31 2.98
N ARG A 98 8.16 12.62 2.00
CA ARG A 98 7.74 12.92 0.63
C ARG A 98 8.52 12.06 -0.34
N GLY A 99 7.86 11.59 -1.38
CA GLY A 99 8.56 10.78 -2.35
C GLY A 99 7.90 10.73 -3.70
N ALA A 100 8.70 10.20 -4.63
CA ALA A 100 8.29 9.91 -5.99
C ALA A 100 8.78 8.52 -6.37
N ARG A 101 7.93 7.74 -7.06
CA ARG A 101 8.29 6.47 -7.65
C ARG A 101 7.99 6.52 -9.15
N LEU A 102 9.00 6.19 -9.97
CA LEU A 102 8.86 6.02 -11.40
C LEU A 102 8.97 4.53 -11.72
N SER A 103 8.02 4.01 -12.45
CA SER A 103 7.88 2.57 -12.71
C SER A 103 7.85 2.27 -14.19
N PHE A 104 8.41 1.13 -14.55
CA PHE A 104 8.31 0.51 -15.87
C PHE A 104 7.89 -0.94 -15.71
N ALA A 105 6.97 -1.40 -16.53
CA ALA A 105 6.57 -2.79 -16.60
C ALA A 105 6.60 -3.32 -18.04
N HIS A 106 6.91 -4.60 -18.18
CA HIS A 106 6.82 -5.32 -19.44
C HIS A 106 5.94 -6.56 -19.28
N HIS A 107 4.95 -6.70 -20.17
CA HIS A 107 3.92 -7.73 -20.11
C HIS A 107 4.13 -8.74 -21.22
N LEU A 108 4.41 -9.99 -20.85
CA LEU A 108 4.56 -11.11 -21.76
C LEU A 108 3.24 -11.88 -21.85
N THR A 109 2.80 -12.19 -23.05
CA THR A 109 1.73 -13.15 -23.29
C THR A 109 2.36 -14.54 -23.38
N LEU A 110 2.04 -15.41 -22.44
CA LEU A 110 2.51 -16.80 -22.42
C LEU A 110 1.60 -17.68 -23.28
N ASP A 111 0.29 -17.55 -23.07
CA ASP A 111 -0.72 -18.18 -23.89
C ASP A 111 -1.88 -17.19 -24.17
N ARG A 112 -2.28 -17.09 -25.44
CA ARG A 112 -3.41 -16.23 -25.87
C ARG A 112 -4.75 -16.92 -25.74
N TYR A 113 -4.79 -18.25 -25.78
CA TYR A 113 -6.02 -19.03 -25.70
C TYR A 113 -6.53 -19.13 -24.27
N ASP A 114 -5.57 -19.27 -23.33
CA ASP A 114 -5.84 -19.42 -21.89
C ASP A 114 -5.74 -18.09 -21.13
N ASP A 115 -5.61 -16.96 -21.83
CA ASP A 115 -5.41 -15.62 -21.22
C ASP A 115 -4.32 -15.64 -20.12
N GLU A 116 -3.15 -16.20 -20.48
CA GLU A 116 -2.03 -16.38 -19.57
C GLU A 116 -0.93 -15.35 -19.82
N PHE A 117 -0.58 -14.61 -18.77
CA PHE A 117 0.34 -13.47 -18.86
C PHE A 117 1.32 -13.47 -17.71
N MET A 118 2.54 -13.02 -18.00
CA MET A 118 3.57 -12.71 -17.01
C MET A 118 4.06 -11.28 -17.19
N SER A 119 4.11 -10.53 -16.11
CA SER A 119 4.60 -9.15 -16.14
C SER A 119 5.80 -8.99 -15.22
N PHE A 120 6.81 -8.27 -15.69
CA PHE A 120 7.98 -7.89 -14.91
C PHE A 120 7.95 -6.38 -14.73
N GLY A 121 8.25 -5.92 -13.52
CA GLY A 121 8.26 -4.50 -13.20
C GLY A 121 9.50 -4.10 -12.45
N ILE A 122 9.98 -2.89 -12.74
CA ILE A 122 11.04 -2.22 -11.99
C ILE A 122 10.57 -0.80 -11.68
N SER A 123 10.94 -0.29 -10.52
CA SER A 123 10.77 1.12 -10.21
C SER A 123 11.99 1.72 -9.54
N TYR A 124 12.15 3.01 -9.76
CA TYR A 124 13.08 3.87 -9.03
C TYR A 124 12.30 4.71 -8.05
N ASN A 125 12.74 4.70 -6.79
CA ASN A 125 12.13 5.42 -5.69
C ASN A 125 13.05 6.53 -5.22
N PHE A 126 12.50 7.71 -5.11
CA PHE A 126 13.07 8.86 -4.42
C PHE A 126 12.23 9.16 -3.19
N ASN A 127 12.84 9.19 -2.02
CA ASN A 127 12.19 9.49 -0.76
C ASN A 127 13.00 10.51 0.03
N GLN A 128 12.33 11.55 0.50
CA GLN A 128 12.87 12.53 1.41
C GLN A 128 12.13 12.40 2.75
N PHE A 129 12.89 12.14 3.79
CA PHE A 129 12.42 12.08 5.16
C PHE A 129 12.94 13.31 5.92
N ARG A 130 12.06 13.96 6.69
CA ARG A 130 12.40 15.12 7.52
C ARG A 130 11.73 14.98 8.88
N ILE A 131 12.48 15.27 9.95
CA ILE A 131 11.96 15.52 11.27
C ILE A 131 12.09 17.02 11.51
N ASP A 132 10.98 17.68 11.82
CA ASP A 132 10.90 19.11 12.11
C ASP A 132 11.02 19.32 13.62
N ILE A 133 12.21 19.74 14.05
CA ILE A 133 12.57 19.84 15.48
C ILE A 133 12.16 21.18 16.07
N GLU A 134 12.05 22.22 15.26
CA GLU A 134 11.74 23.60 15.72
C GLU A 134 10.39 23.69 16.46
N ASN A 135 9.49 22.75 16.21
CA ASN A 135 8.16 22.69 16.82
C ASN A 135 8.08 21.80 18.08
N PHE A 136 9.16 21.14 18.47
CA PHE A 136 9.19 20.39 19.73
C PHE A 136 9.05 21.33 20.93
N ARG A 137 8.14 20.98 21.84
CA ARG A 137 7.88 21.79 23.06
C ARG A 137 9.03 21.85 24.05
N ASP A 138 9.98 20.95 23.96
CA ASP A 138 11.13 20.85 24.85
C ASP A 138 12.42 20.80 24.04
N ASN A 139 13.02 21.96 23.86
CA ASN A 139 14.29 22.14 23.12
C ASN A 139 15.51 21.68 23.94
N ASN A 140 15.33 21.10 25.12
CA ASN A 140 16.43 20.66 26.01
C ASN A 140 16.76 19.18 25.92
N ASP A 141 16.07 18.42 25.04
CA ASP A 141 16.41 17.03 24.82
C ASP A 141 17.68 16.91 23.98
N ALA A 142 18.76 16.48 24.61
CA ALA A 142 20.08 16.33 23.97
C ALA A 142 20.09 15.28 22.83
N SER A 143 19.04 14.47 22.68
CA SER A 143 18.87 13.52 21.57
C SER A 143 18.32 14.20 20.31
N VAL A 144 17.82 15.43 20.43
CA VAL A 144 17.10 16.18 19.39
C VAL A 144 17.84 17.49 19.11
N THR A 145 19.03 17.42 18.54
CA THR A 145 19.92 18.60 18.42
C THR A 145 19.81 19.34 17.09
N ASP A 146 19.32 18.71 16.02
CA ASP A 146 19.25 19.35 14.69
C ASP A 146 18.11 18.81 13.83
N ASP A 147 17.55 19.65 12.96
CA ASP A 147 16.63 19.24 11.88
C ASP A 147 17.25 18.13 11.04
N ARG A 148 16.64 16.96 11.04
CA ARG A 148 17.10 15.81 10.26
C ARG A 148 16.36 15.76 8.94
N ALA A 149 17.05 16.06 7.86
CA ALA A 149 16.57 15.82 6.51
C ALA A 149 17.44 14.75 5.84
N THR A 150 16.83 13.68 5.36
CA THR A 150 17.53 12.63 4.64
C THR A 150 16.84 12.29 3.34
N THR A 151 17.64 12.00 2.34
CA THR A 151 17.18 11.59 1.03
C THR A 151 17.62 10.14 0.77
N ASN A 152 16.70 9.30 0.35
CA ASN A 152 16.97 7.91 0.00
C ASN A 152 16.58 7.66 -1.46
N HIS A 153 17.49 7.02 -2.19
CA HIS A 153 17.30 6.56 -3.55
C HIS A 153 17.28 5.04 -3.55
N ASN A 154 16.25 4.44 -4.12
CA ASN A 154 16.08 3.00 -4.05
C ASN A 154 15.40 2.44 -5.29
N PHE A 155 15.30 1.11 -5.36
CA PHE A 155 14.66 0.39 -6.45
C PHE A 155 13.71 -0.66 -5.91
N ASP A 156 12.64 -0.91 -6.67
CA ASP A 156 11.74 -2.04 -6.46
C ASP A 156 11.73 -2.91 -7.70
N VAL A 157 11.52 -4.21 -7.50
CA VAL A 157 11.30 -5.16 -8.58
C VAL A 157 10.10 -6.02 -8.26
N GLY A 158 9.39 -6.47 -9.30
CA GLY A 158 8.23 -7.33 -9.12
C GLY A 158 7.99 -8.25 -10.29
N ILE A 159 7.22 -9.30 -10.00
CA ILE A 159 6.67 -10.25 -10.97
C ILE A 159 5.18 -10.36 -10.71
N LEU A 160 4.38 -10.38 -11.78
CA LEU A 160 2.96 -10.63 -11.73
C LEU A 160 2.61 -11.74 -12.74
N TYR A 161 2.04 -12.81 -12.25
CA TYR A 161 1.45 -13.87 -13.05
C TYR A 161 -0.07 -13.73 -13.06
N ARG A 162 -0.69 -13.84 -14.23
CA ARG A 162 -2.15 -13.84 -14.40
C ARG A 162 -2.53 -14.97 -15.35
N LYS A 163 -3.56 -15.72 -14.96
CA LYS A 163 -4.16 -16.75 -15.80
C LYS A 163 -5.69 -16.71 -15.63
N ASP A 164 -6.39 -16.38 -16.70
CA ASP A 164 -7.84 -16.13 -16.69
C ASP A 164 -8.21 -15.15 -15.56
N LYS A 165 -8.78 -15.64 -14.48
CA LYS A 165 -9.26 -14.84 -13.34
C LYS A 165 -8.33 -14.87 -12.13
N PHE A 166 -7.33 -15.72 -12.16
CA PHE A 166 -6.32 -15.82 -11.11
C PHE A 166 -5.20 -14.81 -11.31
N TYR A 167 -4.71 -14.23 -10.24
CA TYR A 167 -3.50 -13.42 -10.25
C TYR A 167 -2.65 -13.67 -9.02
N LEU A 168 -1.33 -13.60 -9.22
CA LEU A 168 -0.30 -13.68 -8.18
C LEU A 168 0.80 -12.67 -8.47
N SER A 169 0.98 -11.71 -7.59
CA SER A 169 2.05 -10.72 -7.64
C SER A 169 3.02 -10.92 -6.50
N ALA A 170 4.32 -10.91 -6.79
CA ALA A 170 5.39 -10.85 -5.81
C ALA A 170 6.27 -9.64 -6.09
N ASN A 171 6.60 -8.88 -5.05
CA ASN A 171 7.36 -7.64 -5.16
C ASN A 171 8.38 -7.52 -4.02
N ALA A 172 9.57 -7.03 -4.33
CA ALA A 172 10.57 -6.62 -3.36
C ALA A 172 10.86 -5.13 -3.53
N SER A 173 10.65 -4.37 -2.46
CA SER A 173 10.82 -2.92 -2.44
C SER A 173 12.03 -2.51 -1.60
N ASN A 174 12.61 -1.36 -1.92
CA ASN A 174 13.76 -0.78 -1.23
C ASN A 174 14.97 -1.73 -1.21
N LEU A 175 15.38 -2.20 -2.37
CA LEU A 175 16.43 -3.23 -2.52
C LEU A 175 17.80 -2.80 -2.01
N LEU A 176 18.11 -1.49 -2.05
CA LEU A 176 19.39 -0.97 -1.60
C LEU A 176 19.35 -0.69 -0.09
N ASP A 177 20.44 -1.03 0.58
CA ASP A 177 20.61 -0.69 1.98
C ASP A 177 20.76 0.82 2.16
N LYS A 178 20.28 1.36 3.27
CA LYS A 178 20.41 2.78 3.61
C LYS A 178 21.87 3.09 3.97
N ASP A 179 22.38 4.22 3.48
CA ASP A 179 23.69 4.74 3.89
C ASP A 179 23.61 5.32 5.31
N LEU A 180 24.18 4.62 6.27
CA LEU A 180 24.18 4.98 7.68
C LEU A 180 25.36 5.90 8.08
N THR A 181 26.23 6.31 7.16
CA THR A 181 27.38 7.18 7.50
C THR A 181 26.97 8.53 8.07
N LYS A 182 25.74 8.96 7.83
CA LYS A 182 25.13 10.20 8.30
C LYS A 182 24.19 10.03 9.51
N PHE A 183 24.07 8.81 10.05
CA PHE A 183 23.09 8.47 11.08
C PHE A 183 23.74 7.74 12.25
N ASN A 184 23.03 7.69 13.38
CA ASN A 184 23.44 6.84 14.47
C ASN A 184 23.00 5.39 14.16
N PRO A 185 23.93 4.46 13.86
CA PRO A 185 23.59 3.09 13.44
C PRO A 185 22.87 2.27 14.53
N VAL A 186 22.84 2.76 15.76
CA VAL A 186 22.23 2.04 16.90
C VAL A 186 20.69 2.13 16.89
N PHE A 187 20.12 3.22 16.32
CA PHE A 187 18.70 3.52 16.42
C PHE A 187 17.94 3.46 15.12
N GLU A 188 18.61 3.34 13.96
CA GLU A 188 17.95 3.35 12.68
C GLU A 188 18.18 2.07 11.88
N PRO A 189 17.12 1.46 11.29
CA PRO A 189 17.28 0.24 10.51
C PRO A 189 18.08 0.52 9.24
N ASN A 190 19.07 -0.32 8.96
CA ASN A 190 19.87 -0.28 7.76
C ASN A 190 19.11 -0.82 6.54
N ARG A 191 18.37 -1.89 6.75
CA ARG A 191 17.66 -2.59 5.70
C ARG A 191 16.20 -2.16 5.70
N LEU A 192 15.79 -1.46 4.65
CA LEU A 192 14.42 -0.98 4.46
C LEU A 192 13.62 -1.89 3.52
N ARG A 193 14.12 -3.08 3.21
CA ARG A 193 13.47 -3.99 2.27
C ARG A 193 12.13 -4.47 2.79
N ASN A 194 11.16 -4.44 1.88
CA ASN A 194 9.83 -4.96 2.09
C ASN A 194 9.50 -5.95 1.00
N TYR A 195 8.88 -7.05 1.36
CA TYR A 195 8.43 -8.07 0.43
C TYR A 195 6.91 -8.13 0.46
N TYR A 196 6.30 -8.06 -0.72
CA TYR A 196 4.85 -8.11 -0.87
C TYR A 196 4.45 -9.32 -1.69
N ILE A 197 3.37 -9.98 -1.29
CA ILE A 197 2.67 -10.97 -2.08
C ILE A 197 1.21 -10.55 -2.13
N TYR A 198 0.66 -10.45 -3.33
CA TYR A 198 -0.75 -10.16 -3.53
C TYR A 198 -1.34 -11.18 -4.50
N THR A 199 -2.34 -11.91 -4.05
CA THR A 199 -3.00 -12.94 -4.83
C THR A 199 -4.50 -12.89 -4.65
N GLY A 200 -5.22 -13.27 -5.68
CA GLY A 200 -6.68 -13.34 -5.64
C GLY A 200 -7.27 -14.05 -6.85
N TYR A 201 -8.56 -14.20 -6.78
CA TYR A 201 -9.33 -14.85 -7.82
C TYR A 201 -10.64 -14.09 -8.06
N ARG A 202 -10.97 -13.77 -9.31
CA ARG A 202 -12.20 -13.07 -9.72
C ARG A 202 -13.24 -14.06 -10.16
N TYR A 203 -14.11 -14.49 -9.26
CA TYR A 203 -15.14 -15.47 -9.55
C TYR A 203 -16.40 -14.82 -10.14
N LYS A 204 -16.82 -15.30 -11.32
CA LYS A 204 -18.14 -15.03 -11.90
C LYS A 204 -18.90 -16.33 -12.06
N LYS A 205 -20.18 -16.40 -11.67
CA LYS A 205 -21.01 -17.60 -11.78
C LYS A 205 -21.17 -18.06 -13.24
N SER A 206 -21.21 -17.11 -14.17
CA SER A 206 -21.21 -17.34 -15.62
C SER A 206 -20.51 -16.19 -16.32
N LYS A 207 -20.13 -16.36 -17.61
CA LYS A 207 -19.55 -15.27 -18.42
C LYS A 207 -20.46 -14.02 -18.52
N ASN A 208 -21.77 -14.25 -18.44
CA ASN A 208 -22.79 -13.17 -18.54
C ASN A 208 -23.27 -12.71 -17.16
N SER A 209 -22.61 -13.10 -16.07
CA SER A 209 -22.98 -12.63 -14.73
C SER A 209 -22.53 -11.20 -14.53
N ASP A 210 -23.47 -10.35 -14.11
CA ASP A 210 -23.18 -8.96 -13.73
C ASP A 210 -22.47 -8.88 -12.38
N MET A 211 -22.42 -9.98 -11.61
CA MET A 211 -21.80 -10.05 -10.30
C MET A 211 -20.49 -10.83 -10.35
N GLU A 212 -19.46 -10.25 -9.77
CA GLU A 212 -18.13 -10.84 -9.56
C GLU A 212 -17.80 -10.82 -8.06
N ILE A 213 -17.22 -11.92 -7.58
CA ILE A 213 -16.70 -12.03 -6.20
C ILE A 213 -15.19 -12.18 -6.30
N GLU A 214 -14.45 -11.32 -5.63
CA GLU A 214 -12.98 -11.30 -5.62
C GLU A 214 -12.45 -11.51 -4.19
N PRO A 215 -12.24 -12.76 -3.74
CA PRO A 215 -11.40 -13.02 -2.58
C PRO A 215 -9.94 -12.75 -2.93
N SER A 216 -9.22 -12.08 -2.02
CA SER A 216 -7.79 -11.81 -2.20
C SER A 216 -7.04 -11.75 -0.87
N VAL A 217 -5.74 -12.01 -0.94
CA VAL A 217 -4.82 -11.97 0.19
C VAL A 217 -3.65 -11.07 -0.17
N PHE A 218 -3.34 -10.13 0.69
CA PHE A 218 -2.12 -9.34 0.62
C PHE A 218 -1.26 -9.68 1.84
N PHE A 219 0.00 -10.01 1.60
CA PHE A 219 0.99 -10.29 2.62
C PHE A 219 2.14 -9.31 2.46
N GLN A 220 2.63 -8.77 3.57
CA GLN A 220 3.80 -7.90 3.61
C GLN A 220 4.74 -8.34 4.72
N TYR A 221 6.03 -8.47 4.40
CA TYR A 221 7.10 -8.74 5.35
C TYR A 221 8.11 -7.60 5.35
N PHE A 222 8.47 -7.13 6.54
CA PHE A 222 9.43 -6.06 6.78
C PHE A 222 10.75 -6.68 7.23
N GLU A 223 11.81 -6.55 6.43
CA GLU A 223 13.14 -7.10 6.78
C GLU A 223 13.78 -6.32 7.94
N SER A 224 13.41 -5.06 8.15
CA SER A 224 13.98 -4.18 9.17
C SER A 224 13.79 -4.70 10.59
N ASP A 225 12.65 -5.28 10.90
CA ASP A 225 12.27 -5.72 12.25
C ASP A 225 11.63 -7.12 12.29
N GLY A 226 11.50 -7.76 11.14
CA GLY A 226 10.93 -9.10 11.01
C GLY A 226 9.41 -9.18 11.19
N ARG A 227 8.70 -8.05 11.29
CA ARG A 227 7.23 -8.05 11.32
C ARG A 227 6.65 -8.49 9.99
N SER A 228 5.47 -9.06 10.05
CA SER A 228 4.68 -9.32 8.86
C SER A 228 3.20 -9.05 9.10
N VAL A 229 2.54 -8.60 8.05
CA VAL A 229 1.13 -8.20 8.05
C VAL A 229 0.40 -8.97 6.96
N THR A 230 -0.81 -9.39 7.25
CA THR A 230 -1.69 -10.03 6.28
C THR A 230 -3.03 -9.30 6.22
N ASP A 231 -3.50 -9.06 4.98
CA ASP A 231 -4.85 -8.61 4.69
C ASP A 231 -5.63 -9.75 4.05
N LEU A 232 -6.78 -10.05 4.61
CA LEU A 232 -7.78 -10.89 3.98
C LEU A 232 -8.89 -10.00 3.43
N ASN A 233 -9.17 -10.12 2.14
CA ASN A 233 -10.14 -9.27 1.46
C ASN A 233 -11.19 -10.10 0.76
N VAL A 234 -12.42 -9.62 0.78
CA VAL A 234 -13.49 -10.07 -0.11
C VAL A 234 -14.16 -8.86 -0.71
N LYS A 235 -14.21 -8.79 -2.03
CA LYS A 235 -14.86 -7.71 -2.78
C LYS A 235 -15.94 -8.30 -3.67
N PHE A 236 -17.11 -7.67 -3.65
CA PHE A 236 -18.24 -7.96 -4.51
C PHE A 236 -18.36 -6.82 -5.49
N ARG A 237 -18.38 -7.12 -6.79
CA ARG A 237 -18.46 -6.11 -7.86
C ARG A 237 -19.69 -6.41 -8.72
N TRP A 238 -20.50 -5.37 -8.98
CA TRP A 238 -21.68 -5.43 -9.83
C TRP A 238 -21.43 -4.57 -11.04
N TYR A 239 -21.46 -5.18 -12.21
CA TYR A 239 -21.21 -4.53 -13.50
C TYR A 239 -22.51 -4.07 -14.14
N ASP A 240 -22.48 -2.90 -14.75
CA ASP A 240 -23.46 -2.35 -15.67
C ASP A 240 -22.71 -1.87 -16.93
N PHE A 241 -22.51 -2.78 -17.90
CA PHE A 241 -21.62 -2.63 -19.05
C PHE A 241 -20.16 -2.38 -18.61
N GLU A 242 -19.63 -1.17 -18.87
CA GLU A 242 -18.28 -0.74 -18.46
C GLU A 242 -18.25 -0.07 -17.08
N ASP A 243 -19.41 0.29 -16.58
CA ASP A 243 -19.58 0.82 -15.23
C ASP A 243 -19.64 -0.29 -14.21
N TYR A 244 -19.28 -0.02 -12.97
CA TYR A 244 -19.47 -0.97 -11.88
C TYR A 244 -19.54 -0.28 -10.52
N TYR A 245 -20.20 -0.97 -9.60
CA TYR A 245 -20.19 -0.67 -8.17
C TYR A 245 -19.52 -1.82 -7.45
N TYR A 246 -18.81 -1.53 -6.36
CA TYR A 246 -18.29 -2.58 -5.51
C TYR A 246 -18.49 -2.27 -4.03
N ALA A 247 -18.62 -3.33 -3.25
CA ALA A 247 -18.54 -3.32 -1.80
C ALA A 247 -17.70 -4.51 -1.34
N GLY A 248 -17.09 -4.38 -0.18
CA GLY A 248 -16.26 -5.46 0.34
C GLY A 248 -15.84 -5.20 1.78
N ILE A 249 -14.99 -6.10 2.27
CA ILE A 249 -14.42 -6.03 3.60
C ILE A 249 -12.94 -6.40 3.54
N ASN A 250 -12.14 -5.69 4.30
CA ASN A 250 -10.75 -5.98 4.56
C ASN A 250 -10.57 -6.28 6.05
N TYR A 251 -9.80 -7.31 6.34
CA TYR A 251 -9.38 -7.71 7.68
C TYR A 251 -7.86 -7.73 7.72
N ARG A 252 -7.22 -6.83 8.49
CA ARG A 252 -5.75 -6.71 8.61
C ARG A 252 -5.28 -7.12 9.98
N PHE A 253 -4.25 -7.94 10.03
CA PHE A 253 -3.62 -8.39 11.27
C PHE A 253 -2.10 -8.57 11.13
N LEU A 254 -1.39 -8.47 12.26
CA LEU A 254 -0.01 -8.91 12.39
C LEU A 254 0.01 -10.46 12.48
N ASN A 255 0.94 -11.11 11.79
CA ASN A 255 0.95 -12.58 11.72
C ASN A 255 1.31 -13.27 13.04
N ASP A 256 1.94 -12.58 13.95
CA ASP A 256 2.16 -13.02 15.34
C ASP A 256 0.95 -12.81 16.25
N GLN A 257 -0.10 -12.10 15.78
CA GLN A 257 -1.30 -11.72 16.53
C GLN A 257 -2.59 -11.93 15.75
N ILE A 258 -2.76 -13.10 15.12
CA ILE A 258 -3.88 -13.40 14.20
C ILE A 258 -5.27 -13.14 14.83
N GLY A 259 -5.42 -13.40 16.13
CA GLY A 259 -6.67 -13.19 16.86
C GLY A 259 -6.99 -11.72 17.19
N ASN A 260 -6.03 -10.82 17.02
CA ASN A 260 -6.18 -9.39 17.34
C ASN A 260 -5.95 -8.57 16.07
N PRO A 261 -6.99 -8.27 15.29
CA PRO A 261 -6.82 -7.50 14.08
C PRO A 261 -6.37 -6.07 14.39
N LEU A 262 -5.52 -5.52 13.52
CA LEU A 262 -5.16 -4.11 13.54
C LEU A 262 -6.39 -3.26 13.25
N TYR A 263 -7.16 -3.69 12.24
CA TYR A 263 -8.45 -3.10 11.90
C TYR A 263 -9.31 -4.03 11.04
N ILE A 264 -10.60 -3.73 11.01
CA ILE A 264 -11.55 -4.23 10.03
C ILE A 264 -12.04 -3.03 9.22
N ALA A 265 -12.07 -3.16 7.90
CA ALA A 265 -12.47 -2.04 7.04
C ALA A 265 -13.52 -2.45 6.01
N PRO A 266 -14.76 -1.97 6.11
CA PRO A 266 -15.66 -1.94 4.99
C PRO A 266 -15.09 -1.06 3.88
N ILE A 267 -15.22 -1.51 2.65
CA ILE A 267 -14.79 -0.79 1.45
C ILE A 267 -15.97 -0.71 0.49
N PHE A 268 -16.10 0.41 -0.21
CA PHE A 268 -17.04 0.55 -1.30
C PHE A 268 -16.53 1.55 -2.32
N GLY A 269 -17.05 1.45 -3.54
CA GLY A 269 -16.73 2.39 -4.58
C GLY A 269 -17.52 2.14 -5.84
N LEU A 270 -17.26 2.98 -6.82
CA LEU A 270 -17.89 2.92 -8.13
C LEU A 270 -16.95 3.42 -9.22
N LYS A 271 -17.13 2.89 -10.42
CA LYS A 271 -16.65 3.46 -11.66
C LYS A 271 -17.86 3.80 -12.50
N LYS A 272 -17.96 5.05 -12.94
CA LYS A 272 -19.00 5.51 -13.85
C LYS A 272 -18.38 6.33 -14.98
N ASN A 273 -18.53 5.83 -16.21
CA ASN A 273 -17.81 6.35 -17.37
C ASN A 273 -16.30 6.36 -17.09
N ASN A 274 -15.68 7.54 -17.16
CA ASN A 274 -14.26 7.73 -16.91
C ASN A 274 -13.91 8.03 -15.43
N PHE A 275 -14.91 8.21 -14.59
CA PHE A 275 -14.69 8.60 -13.19
C PHE A 275 -14.72 7.41 -12.25
N TYR A 276 -13.81 7.43 -11.29
CA TYR A 276 -13.70 6.44 -10.24
C TYR A 276 -13.79 7.11 -8.86
N PHE A 277 -14.53 6.48 -7.97
CA PHE A 277 -14.61 6.82 -6.56
C PHE A 277 -14.44 5.56 -5.70
N GLY A 278 -13.62 5.64 -4.68
CA GLY A 278 -13.46 4.59 -3.67
C GLY A 278 -13.38 5.17 -2.27
N TYR A 279 -13.95 4.46 -1.31
CA TYR A 279 -13.88 4.82 0.09
C TYR A 279 -13.72 3.57 0.95
N SER A 280 -12.89 3.69 1.99
CA SER A 280 -12.75 2.69 3.04
C SER A 280 -12.74 3.37 4.40
N TYR A 281 -13.41 2.74 5.34
CA TYR A 281 -13.40 3.16 6.75
C TYR A 281 -12.76 2.06 7.59
N GLN A 282 -11.61 2.35 8.20
CA GLN A 282 -10.87 1.37 9.01
C GLN A 282 -11.28 1.54 10.48
N VAL A 283 -12.01 0.56 10.98
CA VAL A 283 -12.36 0.45 12.41
C VAL A 283 -11.16 -0.17 13.12
N ILE A 284 -10.47 0.62 13.91
CA ILE A 284 -9.33 0.19 14.71
C ILE A 284 -9.83 -0.59 15.92
N LEU A 285 -9.25 -1.75 16.21
CA LEU A 285 -9.71 -2.65 17.27
C LEU A 285 -8.71 -2.79 18.43
N ASN A 286 -7.82 -1.81 18.58
CA ASN A 286 -6.88 -1.71 19.68
C ASN A 286 -7.24 -0.58 20.68
N GLU A 287 -6.38 -0.33 21.65
CA GLU A 287 -6.61 0.68 22.70
C GLU A 287 -6.79 2.11 22.17
N ILE A 288 -6.30 2.42 20.97
CA ILE A 288 -6.46 3.72 20.30
C ILE A 288 -7.94 4.01 19.97
N MET A 289 -8.77 2.97 19.87
CA MET A 289 -10.21 3.12 19.59
C MET A 289 -10.93 4.04 20.58
N GLY A 290 -10.46 4.13 21.83
CA GLY A 290 -11.03 5.03 22.84
C GLY A 290 -10.76 6.52 22.59
N PHE A 291 -9.81 6.85 21.72
CA PHE A 291 -9.33 8.21 21.46
C PHE A 291 -9.54 8.65 20.01
N SER A 292 -9.91 7.73 19.13
CA SER A 292 -10.01 7.95 17.67
C SER A 292 -11.35 7.47 17.15
N THR A 293 -11.90 8.21 16.18
CA THR A 293 -13.09 7.77 15.44
C THR A 293 -12.78 6.86 14.25
N GLY A 294 -11.53 6.39 14.10
CA GLY A 294 -11.09 5.49 13.04
C GLY A 294 -10.24 6.17 11.97
N THR A 295 -10.05 5.47 10.86
CA THR A 295 -9.24 5.91 9.73
C THR A 295 -10.08 5.97 8.46
N HIS A 296 -9.98 7.05 7.71
CA HIS A 296 -10.68 7.26 6.45
C HIS A 296 -9.72 7.18 5.28
N VAL A 297 -10.07 6.41 4.26
CA VAL A 297 -9.33 6.32 2.99
C VAL A 297 -10.28 6.72 1.86
N VAL A 298 -9.93 7.75 1.13
CA VAL A 298 -10.69 8.22 -0.04
C VAL A 298 -9.82 8.09 -1.29
N THR A 299 -10.39 7.56 -2.36
CA THR A 299 -9.74 7.50 -3.68
C THR A 299 -10.64 8.15 -4.71
N LEU A 300 -10.12 9.13 -5.42
CA LEU A 300 -10.73 9.72 -6.60
C LEU A 300 -9.90 9.35 -7.82
N GLY A 301 -10.56 9.08 -8.95
CA GLY A 301 -9.83 8.70 -10.14
C GLY A 301 -10.51 9.11 -11.44
N VAL A 302 -9.69 9.10 -12.49
CA VAL A 302 -10.15 9.29 -13.87
C VAL A 302 -9.36 8.36 -14.78
N ASP A 303 -10.06 7.75 -15.74
CA ASP A 303 -9.52 6.90 -16.79
C ASP A 303 -9.64 7.66 -18.12
N LEU A 304 -8.52 8.00 -18.73
CA LEU A 304 -8.46 8.85 -19.92
C LEU A 304 -7.95 8.06 -21.14
N PHE A 305 -8.35 8.47 -22.33
CA PHE A 305 -7.84 7.94 -23.61
C PHE A 305 -7.97 6.42 -23.74
N GLN A 306 -9.20 5.92 -23.75
CA GLN A 306 -9.50 4.50 -24.01
C GLN A 306 -9.01 4.06 -25.38
N GLY A 307 -8.65 2.77 -25.52
CA GLY A 307 -8.25 2.19 -26.80
C GLY A 307 -6.78 2.41 -27.18
N LEU A 308 -5.90 2.66 -26.19
CA LEU A 308 -4.46 2.81 -26.43
C LEU A 308 -3.79 1.53 -26.96
N SER A 309 -4.45 0.38 -26.85
CA SER A 309 -3.91 -0.91 -27.31
C SER A 309 -5.00 -1.95 -27.58
N ASN A 310 -4.75 -2.78 -28.60
CA ASN A 310 -5.56 -3.95 -28.95
C ASN A 310 -5.10 -5.25 -28.28
N CYS A 311 -4.15 -5.21 -27.35
CA CYS A 311 -3.66 -6.42 -26.69
C CYS A 311 -4.62 -6.89 -25.58
N ARG A 312 -5.05 -8.15 -25.65
CA ARG A 312 -5.87 -8.80 -24.59
C ARG A 312 -5.14 -8.96 -23.24
N CYS A 313 -3.82 -8.78 -23.22
CA CYS A 313 -3.03 -8.87 -21.98
C CYS A 313 -3.43 -7.85 -20.89
N MET A 314 -4.49 -7.11 -21.11
CA MET A 314 -4.86 -5.89 -20.37
C MET A 314 -6.12 -6.02 -19.53
N TYR A 315 -6.95 -7.01 -19.80
CA TYR A 315 -8.26 -7.17 -19.14
C TYR A 315 -8.23 -8.14 -17.98
#